data_1b7d91d1e179c7056fc9279688f3822c
#
_entry.id   1b7d91d1e179c7056fc9279688f3822c
#
_cell.length_a   1.000
_cell.length_b   1.000
_cell.length_c   1.000
_cell.angle_alpha   90.00
_cell.angle_beta   90.00
_cell.angle_gamma   90.00
#
_symmetry.space_group_name_H-M   'P 1'
#
loop_
_entity.id
_entity.type
_entity.pdbx_description
1 polymer ?
#
loop_
_entity_poly.entity_id
_entity_poly.type
_entity_poly.pdbx_seq_one_letter_code
_entity_poly.pdbx_strand_id
1 'polypeptide(L)'
;MTDRLVIALAQLNPTLGDVRGNIDKLRRARDEARQAGADLMLASELAVSGYPPEDLVLKPFFLDAVEEGVRELAAETNEGPALLIGTPWRDNGRVHNAVLLLDGGKVAASRFKHDLPNYGVFDEKRVFAPGPMPGPIPFRGVRLGVPICEDIWTADVVECLQETGAELLLVPNGSPYEAGKADQRLQIVLNRVTESGLALAYLNQVGGQDELVFDGASFVISRNGALRRQLPSFREHVAITEWVRGEDGWDCVEGERIAPPDGVEAIYGAMVLGLRDYVNKNRFPGVLIGLSGGIDSAISAAVAVDALGADRVHCVMLPSPYTSQDSLDDAAECAQALGVRLDSISIEPAMRAFDTMLAPLFEGTTPDITEENIQSRARGVTLMALSNKFGKMVLTTGNKSEMSVGYATLYGDMCGGYSVLKDVYKTTVYELSRWRNQVHPEGAMGPAGRVIPERIITKAPTAELKPNQTDQDSLPPYDALDDILNCLVEEEKSVDEIVARGHDRATVARVWRLLDRAEYKRRQAPPGVKLTRRNFGRDRRYPITNSTLSLI
;
A
#
# COMPACT_ATOMS: atom_id res chain seq x y z
N MET A 1 35.06 -26.60 8.36
CA MET A 1 33.85 -26.01 7.72
C MET A 1 33.00 -25.46 8.84
N THR A 2 32.37 -24.32 8.65
CA THR A 2 31.49 -23.72 9.67
C THR A 2 30.19 -24.53 9.73
N ASP A 3 29.82 -25.05 10.90
CA ASP A 3 28.59 -25.80 11.09
C ASP A 3 27.48 -24.94 11.71
N ARG A 4 27.74 -23.64 11.91
CA ARG A 4 26.84 -22.63 12.46
C ARG A 4 26.99 -21.31 11.72
N LEU A 5 25.88 -20.67 11.41
CA LEU A 5 25.81 -19.35 10.79
C LEU A 5 24.71 -18.53 11.47
N VAL A 6 25.02 -17.29 11.83
CA VAL A 6 24.03 -16.35 12.40
C VAL A 6 23.71 -15.29 11.37
N ILE A 7 22.43 -15.24 10.96
CA ILE A 7 21.92 -14.29 9.94
C ILE A 7 20.93 -13.33 10.58
N ALA A 8 21.18 -12.04 10.45
CA ALA A 8 20.22 -11.01 10.77
C ALA A 8 19.31 -10.74 9.57
N LEU A 9 18.00 -10.78 9.78
CA LEU A 9 16.98 -10.43 8.79
C LEU A 9 16.52 -8.99 9.07
N ALA A 10 16.92 -8.04 8.24
CA ALA A 10 16.65 -6.62 8.41
C ALA A 10 15.43 -6.19 7.58
N GLN A 11 14.24 -6.30 8.17
CA GLN A 11 12.97 -5.81 7.62
C GLN A 11 12.88 -4.30 7.85
N LEU A 12 13.28 -3.51 6.85
CA LEU A 12 13.43 -2.06 6.94
C LEU A 12 12.39 -1.33 6.07
N ASN A 13 12.18 -0.04 6.38
CA ASN A 13 11.34 0.88 5.63
C ASN A 13 12.22 1.89 4.86
N PRO A 14 12.71 1.56 3.67
CA PRO A 14 13.50 2.49 2.87
C PRO A 14 12.62 3.62 2.34
N THR A 15 13.22 4.79 2.15
CA THR A 15 12.60 5.92 1.47
C THR A 15 13.14 6.01 0.06
N LEU A 16 12.24 5.98 -0.93
CA LEU A 16 12.64 6.04 -2.33
C LEU A 16 13.45 7.33 -2.61
N GLY A 17 14.63 7.14 -3.22
CA GLY A 17 15.50 8.24 -3.60
C GLY A 17 16.36 8.82 -2.46
N ASP A 18 16.09 8.51 -1.21
CA ASP A 18 16.91 8.92 -0.06
C ASP A 18 18.07 7.94 0.18
N VAL A 19 19.01 7.88 -0.76
CA VAL A 19 20.13 6.95 -0.73
C VAL A 19 20.92 7.05 0.59
N ARG A 20 21.21 8.29 1.06
CA ARG A 20 21.96 8.49 2.31
C ARG A 20 21.18 8.01 3.52
N GLY A 21 19.91 8.38 3.64
CA GLY A 21 19.06 7.93 4.74
C GLY A 21 18.88 6.41 4.77
N ASN A 22 18.78 5.78 3.60
CA ASN A 22 18.70 4.31 3.49
C ASN A 22 20.02 3.63 3.88
N ILE A 23 21.17 4.17 3.46
CA ILE A 23 22.50 3.69 3.91
C ILE A 23 22.63 3.81 5.42
N ASP A 24 22.19 4.92 6.02
CA ASP A 24 22.24 5.11 7.48
C ASP A 24 21.29 4.14 8.21
N LYS A 25 20.16 3.78 7.63
CA LYS A 25 19.28 2.70 8.15
C LYS A 25 19.99 1.35 8.11
N LEU A 26 20.63 1.02 6.99
CA LEU A 26 21.42 -0.22 6.85
C LEU A 26 22.57 -0.28 7.85
N ARG A 27 23.28 0.83 8.11
CA ARG A 27 24.33 0.91 9.15
C ARG A 27 23.79 0.60 10.54
N ARG A 28 22.67 1.25 10.93
CA ARG A 28 22.04 1.00 12.23
C ARG A 28 21.61 -0.45 12.39
N ALA A 29 20.97 -1.02 11.40
CA ALA A 29 20.57 -2.43 11.42
C ALA A 29 21.80 -3.38 11.48
N ARG A 30 22.89 -3.02 10.77
CA ARG A 30 24.16 -3.76 10.84
C ARG A 30 24.82 -3.67 12.21
N ASP A 31 24.75 -2.52 12.86
CA ASP A 31 25.29 -2.37 14.22
C ASP A 31 24.51 -3.21 15.24
N GLU A 32 23.18 -3.29 15.10
CA GLU A 32 22.33 -4.17 15.89
C GLU A 32 22.68 -5.65 15.64
N ALA A 33 22.82 -6.03 14.36
CA ALA A 33 23.26 -7.38 13.97
C ALA A 33 24.64 -7.74 14.53
N ARG A 34 25.58 -6.78 14.51
CA ARG A 34 26.94 -6.96 15.08
C ARG A 34 26.91 -7.19 16.59
N GLN A 35 26.09 -6.40 17.31
CA GLN A 35 25.94 -6.56 18.76
C GLN A 35 25.35 -7.92 19.13
N ALA A 36 24.51 -8.48 18.27
CA ALA A 36 23.92 -9.80 18.43
C ALA A 36 24.82 -10.95 17.89
N GLY A 37 26.02 -10.64 17.41
CA GLY A 37 26.99 -11.63 16.93
C GLY A 37 26.64 -12.26 15.57
N ALA A 38 25.90 -11.53 14.71
CA ALA A 38 25.57 -12.01 13.37
C ALA A 38 26.84 -12.10 12.48
N ASP A 39 26.81 -13.10 11.60
CA ASP A 39 27.83 -13.29 10.55
C ASP A 39 27.48 -12.53 9.28
N LEU A 40 26.18 -12.45 8.98
CA LEU A 40 25.60 -11.86 7.78
C LEU A 40 24.33 -11.09 8.14
N MET A 41 24.10 -9.95 7.52
CA MET A 41 22.79 -9.28 7.52
C MET A 41 22.20 -9.31 6.11
N LEU A 42 20.99 -9.81 5.99
CA LEU A 42 20.18 -9.72 4.78
C LEU A 42 19.27 -8.49 4.86
N ALA A 43 19.27 -7.67 3.81
CA ALA A 43 18.30 -6.58 3.60
C ALA A 43 17.39 -6.87 2.39
N SER A 44 16.31 -6.10 2.26
CA SER A 44 15.31 -6.31 1.22
C SER A 44 15.78 -5.95 -0.20
N GLU A 45 14.98 -6.32 -1.19
CA GLU A 45 15.15 -5.91 -2.58
C GLU A 45 15.22 -4.39 -2.69
N LEU A 46 16.19 -3.87 -3.46
CA LEU A 46 16.43 -2.44 -3.69
C LEU A 46 16.46 -1.56 -2.41
N ALA A 47 16.90 -2.11 -1.28
CA ALA A 47 16.92 -1.41 0.02
C ALA A 47 17.73 -0.10 -0.01
N VAL A 48 18.75 0.01 -0.88
CA VAL A 48 19.58 1.23 -1.00
C VAL A 48 18.82 2.36 -1.70
N SER A 49 18.10 2.06 -2.76
CA SER A 49 17.34 3.05 -3.54
C SER A 49 15.93 3.29 -3.04
N GLY A 50 15.33 2.31 -2.34
CA GLY A 50 13.89 2.16 -2.17
C GLY A 50 13.25 1.46 -3.38
N TYR A 51 12.05 0.88 -3.20
CA TYR A 51 11.29 0.14 -4.21
C TYR A 51 9.85 0.66 -4.31
N PRO A 52 9.27 0.81 -5.53
CA PRO A 52 9.90 0.69 -6.85
C PRO A 52 10.57 2.02 -7.29
N PRO A 53 11.77 1.98 -7.86
CA PRO A 53 12.51 3.20 -8.19
C PRO A 53 12.03 3.89 -9.48
N GLU A 54 11.19 3.23 -10.27
CA GLU A 54 10.62 3.76 -11.51
C GLU A 54 11.69 4.40 -12.42
N ASP A 55 11.41 5.55 -13.03
CA ASP A 55 12.32 6.26 -13.93
C ASP A 55 13.54 6.89 -13.24
N LEU A 56 13.63 6.85 -11.91
CA LEU A 56 14.81 7.34 -11.21
C LEU A 56 16.08 6.56 -11.57
N VAL A 57 15.96 5.24 -11.79
CA VAL A 57 17.11 4.41 -12.20
C VAL A 57 17.61 4.71 -13.62
N LEU A 58 16.87 5.49 -14.41
CA LEU A 58 17.31 5.96 -15.71
C LEU A 58 18.18 7.23 -15.62
N LYS A 59 18.33 7.80 -14.41
CA LYS A 59 19.08 9.04 -14.16
C LYS A 59 20.51 8.71 -13.73
N PRO A 60 21.55 9.10 -14.48
CA PRO A 60 22.93 8.81 -14.11
C PRO A 60 23.32 9.29 -12.73
N PHE A 61 22.95 10.52 -12.34
CA PHE A 61 23.26 11.09 -11.03
C PHE A 61 22.71 10.25 -9.86
N PHE A 62 21.54 9.62 -10.06
CA PHE A 62 20.93 8.77 -9.05
C PHE A 62 21.70 7.46 -8.88
N LEU A 63 22.07 6.83 -10.00
CA LEU A 63 22.90 5.62 -9.96
C LEU A 63 24.31 5.89 -9.43
N ASP A 64 24.89 7.06 -9.73
CA ASP A 64 26.19 7.47 -9.18
C ASP A 64 26.13 7.57 -7.65
N ALA A 65 25.07 8.21 -7.11
CA ALA A 65 24.84 8.31 -5.67
C ALA A 65 24.64 6.92 -5.00
N VAL A 66 23.88 6.04 -5.67
CA VAL A 66 23.67 4.65 -5.20
C VAL A 66 25.00 3.89 -5.12
N GLU A 67 25.80 3.94 -6.18
CA GLU A 67 27.10 3.24 -6.22
C GLU A 67 28.11 3.82 -5.22
N GLU A 68 28.10 5.13 -5.01
CA GLU A 68 28.93 5.79 -3.98
C GLU A 68 28.53 5.29 -2.58
N GLY A 69 27.23 5.32 -2.24
CA GLY A 69 26.73 4.82 -0.96
C GLY A 69 27.03 3.34 -0.72
N VAL A 70 26.94 2.51 -1.77
CA VAL A 70 27.32 1.08 -1.68
C VAL A 70 28.82 0.92 -1.43
N ARG A 71 29.68 1.71 -2.11
CA ARG A 71 31.14 1.64 -1.89
C ARG A 71 31.52 2.08 -0.48
N GLU A 72 30.90 3.15 0.04
CA GLU A 72 31.09 3.58 1.43
C GLU A 72 30.72 2.48 2.42
N LEU A 73 29.51 1.89 2.26
CA LEU A 73 29.03 0.83 3.13
C LEU A 73 29.90 -0.44 3.01
N ALA A 74 30.39 -0.77 1.81
CA ALA A 74 31.30 -1.89 1.60
C ALA A 74 32.62 -1.71 2.35
N ALA A 75 33.20 -0.51 2.32
CA ALA A 75 34.45 -0.22 3.03
C ALA A 75 34.35 -0.43 4.56
N GLU A 76 33.14 -0.35 5.13
CA GLU A 76 32.87 -0.57 6.54
C GLU A 76 32.83 -2.08 6.91
N THR A 77 32.75 -2.99 5.91
CA THR A 77 32.63 -4.46 6.15
C THR A 77 33.95 -5.20 6.38
N ASN A 78 35.03 -4.48 6.65
CA ASN A 78 36.32 -5.12 7.05
C ASN A 78 36.20 -5.89 8.35
N GLU A 79 35.29 -5.47 9.24
CA GLU A 79 34.98 -6.11 10.51
C GLU A 79 33.47 -6.20 10.71
N GLY A 80 33.04 -7.18 11.54
CA GLY A 80 31.63 -7.40 11.84
C GLY A 80 30.88 -8.19 10.76
N PRO A 81 29.55 -8.14 10.76
CA PRO A 81 28.77 -8.91 9.81
C PRO A 81 28.92 -8.40 8.37
N ALA A 82 29.04 -9.35 7.44
CA ALA A 82 28.87 -9.06 6.02
C ALA A 82 27.43 -8.60 5.72
N LEU A 83 27.22 -7.96 4.58
CA LEU A 83 25.92 -7.45 4.16
C LEU A 83 25.50 -8.08 2.83
N LEU A 84 24.27 -8.55 2.74
CA LEU A 84 23.62 -8.95 1.52
C LEU A 84 22.48 -7.97 1.25
N ILE A 85 22.69 -7.02 0.33
CA ILE A 85 21.81 -5.85 0.14
C ILE A 85 21.25 -5.76 -1.27
N GLY A 86 19.96 -5.42 -1.40
CA GLY A 86 19.32 -5.11 -2.68
C GLY A 86 19.62 -3.67 -3.14
N THR A 87 19.99 -3.51 -4.41
CA THR A 87 20.35 -2.20 -4.99
C THR A 87 20.25 -2.21 -6.51
N PRO A 88 19.89 -1.09 -7.18
CA PRO A 88 20.17 -0.92 -8.59
C PRO A 88 21.70 -0.96 -8.81
N TRP A 89 22.14 -1.67 -9.84
CA TRP A 89 23.57 -1.80 -10.10
C TRP A 89 23.87 -1.79 -11.59
N ARG A 90 24.89 -1.00 -11.98
CA ARG A 90 25.37 -0.97 -13.37
C ARG A 90 26.36 -2.08 -13.61
N ASP A 91 26.13 -2.86 -14.66
CA ASP A 91 27.06 -3.84 -15.17
C ASP A 91 27.05 -3.84 -16.71
N ASN A 92 28.23 -3.82 -17.33
CA ASN A 92 28.40 -3.83 -18.80
C ASN A 92 27.48 -2.85 -19.55
N GLY A 93 27.27 -1.63 -19.01
CA GLY A 93 26.45 -0.58 -19.61
C GLY A 93 24.94 -0.79 -19.44
N ARG A 94 24.50 -1.77 -18.67
CA ARG A 94 23.10 -2.02 -18.32
C ARG A 94 22.85 -1.79 -16.85
N VAL A 95 21.62 -1.51 -16.49
CA VAL A 95 21.15 -1.37 -15.10
C VAL A 95 20.38 -2.62 -14.73
N HIS A 96 20.73 -3.23 -13.61
CA HIS A 96 20.09 -4.43 -13.08
C HIS A 96 19.49 -4.16 -11.71
N ASN A 97 18.39 -4.83 -11.39
CA ASN A 97 17.95 -5.07 -10.03
C ASN A 97 18.87 -6.14 -9.46
N ALA A 98 19.68 -5.77 -8.47
CA ALA A 98 20.79 -6.60 -8.01
C ALA A 98 20.79 -6.80 -6.49
N VAL A 99 21.41 -7.89 -6.07
CA VAL A 99 21.84 -8.11 -4.69
C VAL A 99 23.36 -8.21 -4.66
N LEU A 100 23.97 -7.47 -3.76
CA LEU A 100 25.42 -7.44 -3.58
C LEU A 100 25.79 -8.02 -2.22
N LEU A 101 26.79 -8.88 -2.20
CA LEU A 101 27.49 -9.28 -0.98
C LEU A 101 28.63 -8.30 -0.72
N LEU A 102 28.55 -7.56 0.38
CA LEU A 102 29.62 -6.68 0.88
C LEU A 102 30.33 -7.39 2.01
N ASP A 103 31.59 -7.71 1.82
CA ASP A 103 32.43 -8.43 2.79
C ASP A 103 33.91 -8.09 2.62
N GLY A 104 34.66 -7.97 3.72
CA GLY A 104 36.07 -7.68 3.68
C GLY A 104 36.44 -6.36 3.01
N GLY A 105 35.64 -5.32 3.21
CA GLY A 105 35.86 -3.96 2.69
C GLY A 105 35.52 -3.75 1.22
N LYS A 106 34.82 -4.67 0.57
CA LYS A 106 34.56 -4.63 -0.87
C LYS A 106 33.22 -5.28 -1.25
N VAL A 107 32.79 -5.06 -2.47
CA VAL A 107 31.76 -5.89 -3.12
C VAL A 107 32.41 -7.22 -3.48
N ALA A 108 32.07 -8.27 -2.72
CA ALA A 108 32.64 -9.61 -2.87
C ALA A 108 31.92 -10.45 -3.94
N ALA A 109 30.61 -10.23 -4.13
CA ALA A 109 29.82 -10.89 -5.16
C ALA A 109 28.59 -10.04 -5.53
N SER A 110 28.04 -10.28 -6.74
CA SER A 110 26.80 -9.72 -7.22
C SER A 110 25.89 -10.79 -7.80
N ARG A 111 24.58 -10.61 -7.65
CA ARG A 111 23.52 -11.37 -8.32
C ARG A 111 22.52 -10.40 -8.92
N PHE A 112 22.08 -10.68 -10.13
CA PHE A 112 21.10 -9.88 -10.85
C PHE A 112 19.80 -10.65 -10.94
N LYS A 113 18.67 -9.97 -10.70
CA LYS A 113 17.33 -10.54 -10.83
C LYS A 113 17.13 -11.08 -12.24
N HIS A 114 16.72 -12.35 -12.33
CA HIS A 114 16.50 -13.03 -13.61
C HIS A 114 15.11 -12.72 -14.16
N ASP A 115 14.09 -12.95 -13.32
CA ASP A 115 12.69 -12.73 -13.67
C ASP A 115 12.24 -11.33 -13.27
N LEU A 116 11.98 -10.51 -14.27
CA LEU A 116 11.51 -9.13 -14.08
C LEU A 116 9.98 -9.08 -14.23
N PRO A 117 9.21 -8.78 -13.17
CA PRO A 117 7.76 -8.68 -13.27
C PRO A 117 7.35 -7.48 -14.14
N ASN A 118 6.31 -7.70 -14.96
CA ASN A 118 5.76 -6.69 -15.86
C ASN A 118 4.24 -6.84 -15.98
N TYR A 119 3.56 -6.87 -14.83
CA TYR A 119 2.12 -7.01 -14.68
C TYR A 119 1.62 -6.22 -13.47
N GLY A 120 0.33 -5.87 -13.44
CA GLY A 120 -0.25 -5.11 -12.35
C GLY A 120 0.50 -3.80 -12.10
N VAL A 121 1.02 -3.67 -10.89
CA VAL A 121 1.81 -2.50 -10.44
C VAL A 121 3.28 -2.56 -10.86
N PHE A 122 3.75 -3.70 -11.34
CA PHE A 122 5.14 -3.91 -11.70
C PHE A 122 5.43 -3.54 -13.16
N ASP A 123 6.57 -2.87 -13.40
CA ASP A 123 7.02 -2.44 -14.73
C ASP A 123 8.55 -2.51 -14.81
N GLU A 124 9.15 -3.58 -14.26
CA GLU A 124 10.61 -3.70 -14.14
C GLU A 124 11.31 -3.91 -15.48
N LYS A 125 10.68 -4.60 -16.45
CA LYS A 125 11.26 -4.80 -17.80
C LYS A 125 11.52 -3.50 -18.54
N ARG A 126 10.87 -2.42 -18.17
CA ARG A 126 11.06 -1.10 -18.78
C ARG A 126 12.35 -0.43 -18.31
N VAL A 127 12.80 -0.72 -17.10
CA VAL A 127 13.89 0.03 -16.43
C VAL A 127 15.11 -0.83 -16.10
N PHE A 128 14.96 -2.15 -15.98
CA PHE A 128 16.04 -3.08 -15.67
C PHE A 128 16.30 -4.09 -16.80
N ALA A 129 17.55 -4.49 -16.93
CA ALA A 129 17.93 -5.63 -17.74
C ALA A 129 17.85 -6.92 -16.91
N PRO A 130 17.35 -8.04 -17.46
CA PRO A 130 17.37 -9.33 -16.78
C PRO A 130 18.80 -9.80 -16.54
N GLY A 131 19.01 -10.45 -15.40
CA GLY A 131 20.24 -11.16 -15.09
C GLY A 131 20.35 -12.50 -15.80
N PRO A 132 21.54 -13.08 -15.90
CA PRO A 132 21.70 -14.47 -16.28
C PRO A 132 21.11 -15.38 -15.21
N MET A 133 20.87 -16.65 -15.55
CA MET A 133 20.49 -17.66 -14.56
C MET A 133 21.57 -17.72 -13.44
N PRO A 134 21.21 -17.55 -12.15
CA PRO A 134 22.16 -17.33 -11.08
C PRO A 134 22.74 -18.64 -10.53
N GLY A 135 24.03 -18.65 -10.18
CA GLY A 135 24.63 -19.66 -9.33
C GLY A 135 24.74 -19.19 -7.86
N PRO A 136 25.03 -20.07 -6.89
CA PRO A 136 25.13 -19.69 -5.49
C PRO A 136 26.34 -18.79 -5.20
N ILE A 137 26.24 -18.00 -4.13
CA ILE A 137 27.33 -17.15 -3.61
C ILE A 137 28.08 -17.94 -2.53
N PRO A 138 29.42 -18.14 -2.63
CA PRO A 138 30.21 -18.71 -1.55
C PRO A 138 30.39 -17.69 -0.42
N PHE A 139 30.00 -18.08 0.79
CA PHE A 139 30.16 -17.26 2.00
C PHE A 139 30.58 -18.12 3.19
N ARG A 140 31.79 -17.91 3.76
CA ARG A 140 32.32 -18.62 4.93
C ARG A 140 32.15 -20.16 4.87
N GLY A 141 32.30 -20.74 3.68
CA GLY A 141 32.18 -22.19 3.47
C GLY A 141 30.76 -22.70 3.25
N VAL A 142 29.80 -21.81 3.13
CA VAL A 142 28.39 -22.09 2.76
C VAL A 142 28.09 -21.54 1.38
N ARG A 143 27.31 -22.23 0.58
CA ARG A 143 26.88 -21.78 -0.76
C ARG A 143 25.46 -21.23 -0.67
N LEU A 144 25.35 -19.89 -0.64
CA LEU A 144 24.08 -19.18 -0.50
C LEU A 144 23.37 -19.07 -1.84
N GLY A 145 22.17 -19.62 -1.97
CA GLY A 145 21.25 -19.32 -3.07
C GLY A 145 20.53 -17.99 -2.78
N VAL A 146 20.58 -17.04 -3.73
CA VAL A 146 19.99 -15.70 -3.55
C VAL A 146 19.10 -15.40 -4.74
N PRO A 147 17.89 -16.01 -4.84
CA PRO A 147 16.88 -15.59 -5.78
C PRO A 147 16.23 -14.28 -5.29
N ILE A 148 15.89 -13.36 -6.22
CA ILE A 148 15.40 -12.02 -5.86
C ILE A 148 13.90 -11.95 -6.19
N CYS A 149 13.06 -11.88 -5.15
CA CYS A 149 11.62 -11.62 -5.23
C CYS A 149 10.90 -12.49 -6.28
N GLU A 150 10.67 -11.99 -7.51
CA GLU A 150 9.98 -12.69 -8.60
C GLU A 150 10.66 -14.01 -8.98
N ASP A 151 11.96 -14.12 -8.79
CA ASP A 151 12.73 -15.32 -9.12
C ASP A 151 12.26 -16.61 -8.41
N ILE A 152 11.46 -16.50 -7.34
CA ILE A 152 10.89 -17.67 -6.65
C ILE A 152 9.46 -18.01 -7.10
N TRP A 153 8.83 -17.17 -7.94
CA TRP A 153 7.45 -17.40 -8.37
C TRP A 153 7.36 -18.53 -9.40
N THR A 154 8.43 -18.76 -10.15
CA THR A 154 8.63 -19.95 -10.98
C THR A 154 9.65 -20.89 -10.34
N ALA A 155 9.79 -22.12 -10.85
CA ALA A 155 10.73 -23.11 -10.32
C ALA A 155 12.17 -22.88 -10.79
N ASP A 156 12.35 -22.36 -11.99
CA ASP A 156 13.58 -22.42 -12.80
C ASP A 156 14.82 -21.88 -12.09
N VAL A 157 14.70 -20.70 -11.44
CA VAL A 157 15.83 -20.07 -10.73
C VAL A 157 16.23 -20.86 -9.51
N VAL A 158 15.25 -21.35 -8.73
CA VAL A 158 15.52 -22.13 -7.51
C VAL A 158 16.08 -23.51 -7.86
N GLU A 159 15.57 -24.17 -8.91
CA GLU A 159 16.09 -25.42 -9.43
C GLU A 159 17.55 -25.28 -9.87
N CYS A 160 17.87 -24.26 -10.68
CA CYS A 160 19.24 -23.96 -11.08
C CYS A 160 20.18 -23.72 -9.86
N LEU A 161 19.72 -22.98 -8.86
CA LEU A 161 20.50 -22.75 -7.64
C LEU A 161 20.76 -24.05 -6.88
N GLN A 162 19.75 -24.93 -6.77
CA GLN A 162 19.86 -26.23 -6.11
C GLN A 162 20.81 -27.15 -6.88
N GLU A 163 20.66 -27.29 -8.20
CA GLU A 163 21.51 -28.13 -9.07
C GLU A 163 22.97 -27.65 -9.06
N THR A 164 23.18 -26.33 -9.00
CA THR A 164 24.54 -25.76 -8.91
C THR A 164 25.08 -25.74 -7.48
N GLY A 165 24.34 -26.34 -6.53
CA GLY A 165 24.79 -26.70 -5.18
C GLY A 165 24.58 -25.61 -4.13
N ALA A 166 23.57 -24.78 -4.21
CA ALA A 166 23.11 -23.97 -3.09
C ALA A 166 22.77 -24.85 -1.88
N GLU A 167 23.03 -24.36 -0.67
CA GLU A 167 22.82 -25.10 0.58
C GLU A 167 21.69 -24.51 1.43
N LEU A 168 21.37 -23.22 1.23
CA LEU A 168 20.22 -22.52 1.80
C LEU A 168 19.82 -21.36 0.89
N LEU A 169 18.54 -20.91 0.99
CA LEU A 169 17.99 -19.83 0.17
C LEU A 169 17.74 -18.58 1.00
N LEU A 170 18.25 -17.43 0.55
CA LEU A 170 18.03 -16.11 1.12
C LEU A 170 17.32 -15.25 0.07
N VAL A 171 16.06 -14.90 0.30
CA VAL A 171 15.19 -14.25 -0.69
C VAL A 171 14.85 -12.84 -0.24
N PRO A 172 15.53 -11.81 -0.76
CA PRO A 172 15.16 -10.42 -0.55
C PRO A 172 13.99 -10.03 -1.45
N ASN A 173 12.98 -9.37 -0.87
CA ASN A 173 11.74 -9.02 -1.55
C ASN A 173 11.35 -7.56 -1.38
N GLY A 174 10.68 -7.03 -2.42
CA GLY A 174 9.87 -5.82 -2.41
C GLY A 174 8.43 -6.18 -2.82
N SER A 175 7.79 -7.11 -2.11
CA SER A 175 6.46 -7.62 -2.43
C SER A 175 5.39 -6.79 -1.72
N PRO A 176 4.54 -6.02 -2.44
CA PRO A 176 3.52 -5.17 -1.82
C PRO A 176 2.38 -6.00 -1.22
N TYR A 177 1.78 -5.42 -0.19
CA TYR A 177 0.57 -5.93 0.45
C TYR A 177 -0.60 -5.97 -0.54
N GLU A 178 -1.38 -7.01 -0.42
CA GLU A 178 -2.66 -7.22 -1.06
C GLU A 178 -3.46 -8.18 -0.17
N ALA A 179 -4.76 -7.95 0.00
CA ALA A 179 -5.61 -8.83 0.80
C ALA A 179 -5.55 -10.28 0.29
N GLY A 180 -5.22 -11.22 1.18
CA GLY A 180 -5.04 -12.65 0.85
C GLY A 180 -3.68 -13.03 0.25
N LYS A 181 -2.77 -12.09 -0.02
CA LYS A 181 -1.47 -12.39 -0.63
C LYS A 181 -0.48 -13.06 0.31
N ALA A 182 -0.65 -12.92 1.62
CA ALA A 182 0.21 -13.57 2.60
C ALA A 182 0.20 -15.10 2.45
N ASP A 183 -0.96 -15.70 2.30
CA ASP A 183 -1.12 -17.13 2.08
C ASP A 183 -0.49 -17.58 0.74
N GLN A 184 -0.64 -16.76 -0.31
CA GLN A 184 -0.04 -17.04 -1.61
C GLN A 184 1.49 -17.03 -1.53
N ARG A 185 2.10 -16.04 -0.83
CA ARG A 185 3.56 -16.00 -0.60
C ARG A 185 4.04 -17.24 0.14
N LEU A 186 3.34 -17.63 1.21
CA LEU A 186 3.68 -18.83 1.98
C LEU A 186 3.59 -20.08 1.12
N GLN A 187 2.52 -20.24 0.33
CA GLN A 187 2.36 -21.39 -0.56
C GLN A 187 3.49 -21.49 -1.60
N ILE A 188 3.87 -20.37 -2.22
CA ILE A 188 4.98 -20.33 -3.18
C ILE A 188 6.29 -20.74 -2.52
N VAL A 189 6.60 -20.21 -1.34
CA VAL A 189 7.81 -20.58 -0.59
C VAL A 189 7.80 -22.06 -0.21
N LEU A 190 6.67 -22.59 0.26
CA LEU A 190 6.54 -24.03 0.57
C LEU A 190 6.77 -24.90 -0.67
N ASN A 191 6.28 -24.50 -1.85
CA ASN A 191 6.55 -25.22 -3.09
C ASN A 191 8.05 -25.22 -3.40
N ARG A 192 8.73 -24.07 -3.33
CA ARG A 192 10.19 -23.97 -3.58
C ARG A 192 11.01 -24.79 -2.58
N VAL A 193 10.65 -24.75 -1.29
CA VAL A 193 11.30 -25.56 -0.26
C VAL A 193 11.11 -27.07 -0.51
N THR A 194 9.90 -27.47 -0.87
CA THR A 194 9.57 -28.89 -1.14
C THR A 194 10.32 -29.41 -2.37
N GLU A 195 10.39 -28.62 -3.43
CA GLU A 195 11.05 -29.00 -4.69
C GLU A 195 12.58 -29.05 -4.55
N SER A 196 13.17 -28.05 -3.89
CA SER A 196 14.62 -27.97 -3.75
C SER A 196 15.21 -28.73 -2.56
N GLY A 197 14.39 -29.02 -1.54
CA GLY A 197 14.85 -29.55 -0.27
C GLY A 197 15.74 -28.58 0.53
N LEU A 198 15.70 -27.28 0.24
CA LEU A 198 16.50 -26.25 0.90
C LEU A 198 15.64 -25.42 1.86
N ALA A 199 16.20 -25.10 3.04
CA ALA A 199 15.59 -24.14 3.94
C ALA A 199 15.67 -22.73 3.35
N LEU A 200 14.66 -21.87 3.63
CA LEU A 200 14.49 -20.59 2.97
C LEU A 200 14.14 -19.48 3.97
N ALA A 201 14.86 -18.35 3.90
CA ALA A 201 14.48 -17.10 4.54
C ALA A 201 13.85 -16.15 3.50
N TYR A 202 12.59 -15.80 3.69
CA TYR A 202 11.83 -14.81 2.91
C TYR A 202 11.87 -13.48 3.66
N LEU A 203 12.67 -12.53 3.18
CA LEU A 203 12.74 -11.20 3.76
C LEU A 203 12.04 -10.19 2.88
N ASN A 204 10.99 -9.56 3.39
CA ASN A 204 10.26 -8.49 2.71
C ASN A 204 10.57 -7.13 3.32
N GLN A 205 10.47 -6.05 2.54
CA GLN A 205 10.51 -4.71 3.09
C GLN A 205 9.19 -4.35 3.77
N VAL A 206 9.20 -3.29 4.57
CA VAL A 206 8.01 -2.69 5.18
C VAL A 206 7.92 -1.22 4.77
N GLY A 207 6.71 -0.64 4.78
CA GLY A 207 6.49 0.79 4.55
C GLY A 207 5.54 1.12 3.42
N GLY A 208 5.13 2.39 3.35
CA GLY A 208 4.32 2.94 2.27
C GLY A 208 5.19 3.65 1.22
N GLN A 209 4.86 3.47 -0.04
CA GLN A 209 5.44 4.17 -1.17
C GLN A 209 4.37 4.44 -2.22
N ASP A 210 4.00 5.72 -2.37
CA ASP A 210 2.90 6.16 -3.23
C ASP A 210 1.60 5.40 -2.91
N GLU A 211 1.09 4.60 -3.82
CA GLU A 211 -0.10 3.77 -3.60
C GLU A 211 0.22 2.42 -2.94
N LEU A 212 1.49 1.99 -2.94
CA LEU A 212 1.89 0.69 -2.44
C LEU A 212 2.16 0.71 -0.94
N VAL A 213 1.79 -0.38 -0.28
CA VAL A 213 2.20 -0.67 1.09
C VAL A 213 2.91 -2.01 1.10
N PHE A 214 4.03 -2.06 1.79
CA PHE A 214 4.78 -3.29 2.05
C PHE A 214 4.57 -3.67 3.50
N ASP A 215 4.06 -4.85 3.71
CA ASP A 215 3.64 -5.33 5.02
C ASP A 215 4.77 -5.91 5.86
N GLY A 216 5.95 -6.14 5.26
CA GLY A 216 7.01 -6.89 5.92
C GLY A 216 6.61 -8.35 6.06
N ALA A 217 6.19 -8.75 7.28
CA ALA A 217 5.75 -10.11 7.58
C ALA A 217 6.73 -11.19 7.09
N SER A 218 8.03 -10.90 7.16
CA SER A 218 9.10 -11.81 6.73
C SER A 218 9.09 -13.09 7.55
N PHE A 219 9.54 -14.20 6.95
CA PHE A 219 9.49 -15.51 7.61
C PHE A 219 10.60 -16.45 7.17
N VAL A 220 10.80 -17.52 7.93
CA VAL A 220 11.78 -18.59 7.63
C VAL A 220 11.07 -19.92 7.65
N ILE A 221 11.26 -20.69 6.58
CA ILE A 221 10.75 -22.06 6.42
C ILE A 221 11.94 -23.03 6.45
N SER A 222 11.81 -24.07 7.26
CA SER A 222 12.77 -25.17 7.33
C SER A 222 12.68 -26.09 6.11
N ARG A 223 13.69 -26.94 5.93
CA ARG A 223 13.74 -27.94 4.85
C ARG A 223 12.52 -28.87 4.80
N ASN A 224 11.91 -29.15 5.94
CA ASN A 224 10.72 -30.00 6.05
C ASN A 224 9.39 -29.22 5.94
N GLY A 225 9.43 -27.94 5.54
CA GLY A 225 8.25 -27.08 5.39
C GLY A 225 7.72 -26.46 6.69
N ALA A 226 8.40 -26.64 7.83
CA ALA A 226 7.95 -26.05 9.09
C ALA A 226 8.32 -24.56 9.17
N LEU A 227 7.39 -23.72 9.64
CA LEU A 227 7.63 -22.30 9.92
C LEU A 227 8.56 -22.18 11.16
N ARG A 228 9.75 -21.65 10.97
CA ARG A 228 10.76 -21.46 12.03
C ARG A 228 10.72 -20.08 12.65
N ARG A 229 10.48 -19.05 11.88
CA ARG A 229 10.39 -17.65 12.28
C ARG A 229 9.27 -16.97 11.54
N GLN A 230 8.59 -16.00 12.20
CA GLN A 230 7.64 -15.08 11.60
C GLN A 230 7.86 -13.70 12.22
N LEU A 231 8.23 -12.73 11.40
CA LEU A 231 8.45 -11.35 11.81
C LEU A 231 7.13 -10.59 11.85
N PRO A 232 7.07 -9.47 12.60
CA PRO A 232 5.86 -8.66 12.69
C PRO A 232 5.50 -8.01 11.35
N SER A 233 4.21 -7.70 11.18
CA SER A 233 3.71 -6.92 10.05
C SER A 233 3.74 -5.42 10.34
N PHE A 234 3.81 -4.60 9.30
CA PHE A 234 3.64 -3.14 9.31
C PHE A 234 4.62 -2.35 10.18
N ARG A 235 5.74 -2.94 10.60
CA ARG A 235 6.80 -2.26 11.35
C ARG A 235 8.20 -2.74 11.00
N GLU A 236 9.19 -1.86 11.16
CA GLU A 236 10.60 -2.24 11.03
C GLU A 236 10.99 -3.23 12.13
N HIS A 237 11.83 -4.19 11.78
CA HIS A 237 12.33 -5.20 12.72
C HIS A 237 13.63 -5.83 12.22
N VAL A 238 14.58 -6.06 13.13
CA VAL A 238 15.78 -6.84 12.86
C VAL A 238 15.72 -8.13 13.66
N ALA A 239 15.53 -9.26 12.98
CA ALA A 239 15.46 -10.57 13.61
C ALA A 239 16.77 -11.32 13.47
N ILE A 240 17.28 -11.85 14.57
CA ILE A 240 18.48 -12.71 14.57
C ILE A 240 18.06 -14.16 14.42
N THR A 241 18.56 -14.82 13.38
CA THR A 241 18.30 -16.22 13.09
C THR A 241 19.58 -17.04 13.17
N GLU A 242 19.50 -18.17 13.84
CA GLU A 242 20.62 -19.11 13.94
C GLU A 242 20.38 -20.28 13.00
N TRP A 243 21.38 -20.59 12.20
CA TRP A 243 21.38 -21.67 11.22
C TRP A 243 22.45 -22.68 11.58
N VAL A 244 22.09 -23.95 11.51
CA VAL A 244 22.98 -25.06 11.85
C VAL A 244 23.01 -26.08 10.72
N ARG A 245 24.18 -26.68 10.50
CA ARG A 245 24.38 -27.76 9.54
C ARG A 245 24.13 -29.10 10.24
N GLY A 246 23.03 -29.77 9.89
CA GLY A 246 22.75 -31.14 10.28
C GLY A 246 23.25 -32.16 9.26
N GLU A 247 22.91 -33.44 9.46
CA GLU A 247 23.22 -34.52 8.53
C GLU A 247 22.62 -34.31 7.13
N ASP A 248 21.42 -33.75 7.10
CA ASP A 248 20.66 -33.49 5.85
C ASP A 248 20.97 -32.12 5.21
N GLY A 249 21.76 -31.26 5.82
CA GLY A 249 22.13 -29.93 5.35
C GLY A 249 21.75 -28.82 6.35
N TRP A 250 21.68 -27.57 5.86
CA TRP A 250 21.42 -26.41 6.69
C TRP A 250 19.95 -26.27 7.05
N ASP A 251 19.65 -25.91 8.31
CA ASP A 251 18.30 -25.56 8.75
C ASP A 251 18.33 -24.43 9.79
N CYS A 252 17.23 -23.71 9.93
CA CYS A 252 17.10 -22.63 10.90
C CYS A 252 16.59 -23.17 12.24
N VAL A 253 17.22 -22.70 13.32
CA VAL A 253 16.76 -22.97 14.69
C VAL A 253 15.42 -22.29 14.94
N GLU A 254 14.50 -22.98 15.60
CA GLU A 254 13.18 -22.44 15.94
C GLU A 254 13.28 -21.19 16.82
N GLY A 255 12.36 -20.23 16.60
CA GLY A 255 12.29 -19.01 17.38
C GLY A 255 10.95 -18.34 17.33
N GLU A 256 10.90 -17.04 17.60
CA GLU A 256 9.67 -16.30 17.71
C GLU A 256 8.85 -16.32 16.41
N ARG A 257 7.54 -16.47 16.57
CA ARG A 257 6.55 -16.48 15.48
C ARG A 257 5.41 -15.52 15.85
N ILE A 258 5.41 -14.35 15.24
CA ILE A 258 4.37 -13.33 15.42
C ILE A 258 3.35 -13.54 14.31
N ALA A 259 2.13 -13.93 14.69
CA ALA A 259 1.06 -14.15 13.70
C ALA A 259 0.77 -12.85 12.93
N PRO A 260 0.79 -12.87 11.58
CA PRO A 260 0.39 -11.70 10.82
C PRO A 260 -1.10 -11.41 11.03
N PRO A 261 -1.52 -10.12 11.05
CA PRO A 261 -2.92 -9.78 11.08
C PRO A 261 -3.62 -10.23 9.80
N ASP A 262 -4.92 -10.47 9.87
CA ASP A 262 -5.75 -10.91 8.75
C ASP A 262 -7.04 -10.07 8.62
N GLY A 263 -7.73 -10.19 7.48
CA GLY A 263 -9.02 -9.55 7.24
C GLY A 263 -8.97 -8.02 7.46
N VAL A 264 -9.94 -7.52 8.21
CA VAL A 264 -10.10 -6.06 8.46
C VAL A 264 -8.92 -5.46 9.23
N GLU A 265 -8.28 -6.22 10.11
CA GLU A 265 -7.11 -5.77 10.86
C GLU A 265 -5.92 -5.49 9.92
N ALA A 266 -5.65 -6.39 9.00
CA ALA A 266 -4.58 -6.22 8.01
C ALA A 266 -4.86 -5.05 7.07
N ILE A 267 -6.10 -4.90 6.59
CA ILE A 267 -6.53 -3.78 5.75
C ILE A 267 -6.33 -2.46 6.50
N TYR A 268 -6.77 -2.37 7.75
CA TYR A 268 -6.61 -1.17 8.56
C TYR A 268 -5.14 -0.82 8.81
N GLY A 269 -4.32 -1.81 9.15
CA GLY A 269 -2.87 -1.65 9.32
C GLY A 269 -2.19 -1.12 8.07
N ALA A 270 -2.56 -1.62 6.90
CA ALA A 270 -2.05 -1.14 5.62
C ALA A 270 -2.48 0.31 5.32
N MET A 271 -3.73 0.69 5.63
CA MET A 271 -4.22 2.07 5.48
C MET A 271 -3.44 3.04 6.39
N VAL A 272 -3.23 2.69 7.64
CA VAL A 272 -2.49 3.49 8.62
C VAL A 272 -1.03 3.67 8.19
N LEU A 273 -0.35 2.59 7.81
CA LEU A 273 1.06 2.65 7.36
C LEU A 273 1.21 3.44 6.06
N GLY A 274 0.33 3.19 5.08
CA GLY A 274 0.33 3.90 3.80
C GLY A 274 0.19 5.41 3.98
N LEU A 275 -0.79 5.85 4.75
CA LEU A 275 -1.00 7.28 5.02
C LEU A 275 0.15 7.89 5.83
N ARG A 276 0.62 7.21 6.89
CA ARG A 276 1.73 7.67 7.73
C ARG A 276 2.96 7.96 6.89
N ASP A 277 3.34 7.00 6.06
CA ASP A 277 4.54 7.12 5.23
C ASP A 277 4.36 8.14 4.12
N TYR A 278 3.21 8.18 3.45
CA TYR A 278 2.94 9.18 2.42
C TYR A 278 3.09 10.61 2.96
N VAL A 279 2.49 10.89 4.11
CA VAL A 279 2.57 12.21 4.76
C VAL A 279 4.00 12.53 5.21
N ASN A 280 4.68 11.57 5.86
CA ASN A 280 6.00 11.80 6.46
C ASN A 280 7.11 11.86 5.40
N LYS A 281 7.14 10.94 4.43
CA LYS A 281 8.14 10.90 3.35
C LYS A 281 8.04 12.13 2.44
N ASN A 282 6.82 12.65 2.22
CA ASN A 282 6.58 13.91 1.50
C ASN A 282 6.70 15.16 2.38
N ARG A 283 6.98 15.02 3.68
CA ARG A 283 7.20 16.11 4.64
C ARG A 283 6.01 17.05 4.83
N PHE A 284 4.78 16.55 4.68
CA PHE A 284 3.60 17.33 5.02
C PHE A 284 3.49 17.50 6.54
N PRO A 285 3.16 18.70 7.05
CA PRO A 285 2.99 18.92 8.49
C PRO A 285 1.79 18.21 9.08
N GLY A 286 0.86 17.76 8.25
CA GLY A 286 -0.35 17.02 8.62
C GLY A 286 -1.38 17.04 7.50
N VAL A 287 -2.62 16.66 7.85
CA VAL A 287 -3.73 16.55 6.89
C VAL A 287 -4.92 17.42 7.26
N LEU A 288 -5.70 17.78 6.24
CA LEU A 288 -7.01 18.43 6.32
C LEU A 288 -8.07 17.45 5.83
N ILE A 289 -9.20 17.33 6.53
CA ILE A 289 -10.28 16.41 6.18
C ILE A 289 -11.61 17.16 6.25
N GLY A 290 -12.42 17.07 5.19
CA GLY A 290 -13.82 17.46 5.24
C GLY A 290 -14.61 16.44 6.06
N LEU A 291 -14.98 16.78 7.29
CA LEU A 291 -15.74 15.89 8.18
C LEU A 291 -17.23 16.19 8.04
N SER A 292 -17.95 15.33 7.31
CA SER A 292 -19.35 15.55 6.94
C SER A 292 -20.35 14.95 7.94
N GLY A 293 -19.89 14.16 8.92
CA GLY A 293 -20.77 13.32 9.73
C GLY A 293 -21.23 12.03 9.03
N GLY A 294 -20.68 11.72 7.85
CA GLY A 294 -20.81 10.43 7.15
C GLY A 294 -19.69 9.47 7.50
N ILE A 295 -19.94 8.16 7.28
CA ILE A 295 -19.04 7.08 7.70
C ILE A 295 -17.66 7.15 7.01
N ASP A 296 -17.59 7.52 5.74
CA ASP A 296 -16.33 7.58 4.98
C ASP A 296 -15.39 8.65 5.55
N SER A 297 -15.92 9.84 5.84
CA SER A 297 -15.15 10.92 6.46
C SER A 297 -14.74 10.58 7.90
N ALA A 298 -15.59 9.90 8.66
CA ALA A 298 -15.31 9.48 10.03
C ALA A 298 -14.18 8.44 10.10
N ILE A 299 -14.24 7.37 9.29
CA ILE A 299 -13.19 6.36 9.26
C ILE A 299 -11.88 6.92 8.69
N SER A 300 -11.95 7.81 7.68
CA SER A 300 -10.76 8.50 7.15
C SER A 300 -10.08 9.35 8.22
N ALA A 301 -10.86 10.04 9.07
CA ALA A 301 -10.33 10.80 10.20
C ALA A 301 -9.72 9.88 11.27
N ALA A 302 -10.36 8.75 11.58
CA ALA A 302 -9.83 7.76 12.51
C ALA A 302 -8.48 7.19 12.03
N VAL A 303 -8.39 6.76 10.77
CA VAL A 303 -7.12 6.30 10.16
C VAL A 303 -6.06 7.39 10.20
N ALA A 304 -6.43 8.65 9.92
CA ALA A 304 -5.48 9.76 9.95
C ALA A 304 -4.94 10.03 11.36
N VAL A 305 -5.78 9.96 12.39
CA VAL A 305 -5.37 10.13 13.79
C VAL A 305 -4.51 8.96 14.25
N ASP A 306 -4.87 7.73 13.89
CA ASP A 306 -4.07 6.55 14.22
C ASP A 306 -2.69 6.56 13.51
N ALA A 307 -2.62 7.14 12.32
CA ALA A 307 -1.38 7.27 11.56
C ALA A 307 -0.47 8.41 12.04
N LEU A 308 -1.03 9.56 12.42
CA LEU A 308 -0.29 10.83 12.56
C LEU A 308 -0.39 11.47 13.95
N GLY A 309 -1.35 11.05 14.78
CA GLY A 309 -1.75 11.73 16.01
C GLY A 309 -2.71 12.89 15.75
N ALA A 310 -3.53 13.23 16.78
CA ALA A 310 -4.60 14.22 16.68
C ALA A 310 -4.10 15.63 16.29
N ASP A 311 -2.94 16.04 16.79
CA ASP A 311 -2.35 17.38 16.54
C ASP A 311 -2.05 17.64 15.06
N ARG A 312 -1.84 16.60 14.29
CA ARG A 312 -1.54 16.70 12.85
C ARG A 312 -2.77 16.56 11.96
N VAL A 313 -3.94 16.28 12.53
CA VAL A 313 -5.21 16.13 11.81
C VAL A 313 -6.10 17.35 12.09
N HIS A 314 -6.58 18.00 11.04
CA HIS A 314 -7.47 19.14 11.13
C HIS A 314 -8.76 18.82 10.35
N CYS A 315 -9.87 18.70 11.05
CA CYS A 315 -11.17 18.44 10.47
C CYS A 315 -11.94 19.75 10.23
N VAL A 316 -12.68 19.81 9.13
CA VAL A 316 -13.49 20.99 8.76
C VAL A 316 -14.88 20.52 8.36
N MET A 317 -15.91 21.01 9.06
CA MET A 317 -17.28 20.92 8.60
C MET A 317 -17.56 22.02 7.56
N LEU A 318 -18.26 21.64 6.48
CA LEU A 318 -18.61 22.55 5.38
C LEU A 318 -20.12 22.49 5.11
N PRO A 319 -20.96 22.96 6.07
CA PRO A 319 -22.41 22.84 5.96
C PRO A 319 -22.97 23.69 4.82
N SER A 320 -24.00 23.16 4.18
CA SER A 320 -24.90 23.83 3.28
C SER A 320 -26.29 23.94 3.92
N PRO A 321 -27.26 24.66 3.31
CA PRO A 321 -28.65 24.68 3.78
C PRO A 321 -29.32 23.30 3.83
N TYR A 322 -28.75 22.28 3.17
CA TYR A 322 -29.27 20.90 3.11
C TYR A 322 -28.64 19.97 4.15
N THR A 323 -27.59 20.43 4.86
CA THR A 323 -26.90 19.62 5.86
C THR A 323 -27.79 19.49 7.10
N SER A 324 -28.07 18.25 7.51
CA SER A 324 -28.91 17.95 8.66
C SER A 324 -28.21 18.29 9.98
N GLN A 325 -29.00 18.62 11.02
CA GLN A 325 -28.46 18.84 12.36
C GLN A 325 -27.78 17.57 12.88
N ASP A 326 -28.34 16.39 12.60
CA ASP A 326 -27.75 15.11 12.97
C ASP A 326 -26.34 14.93 12.41
N SER A 327 -26.09 15.34 11.16
CA SER A 327 -24.75 15.27 10.55
C SER A 327 -23.77 16.23 11.19
N LEU A 328 -24.21 17.42 11.61
CA LEU A 328 -23.38 18.37 12.35
C LEU A 328 -23.01 17.83 13.73
N ASP A 329 -23.97 17.27 14.45
CA ASP A 329 -23.78 16.70 15.78
C ASP A 329 -22.84 15.46 15.70
N ASP A 330 -23.06 14.59 14.71
CA ASP A 330 -22.22 13.40 14.47
C ASP A 330 -20.76 13.77 14.16
N ALA A 331 -20.53 14.79 13.34
CA ALA A 331 -19.19 15.27 13.03
C ALA A 331 -18.52 15.86 14.26
N ALA A 332 -19.25 16.62 15.07
CA ALA A 332 -18.73 17.20 16.32
C ALA A 332 -18.38 16.11 17.35
N GLU A 333 -19.25 15.11 17.54
CA GLU A 333 -19.00 13.97 18.44
C GLU A 333 -17.78 13.16 17.99
N CYS A 334 -17.68 12.87 16.68
CA CYS A 334 -16.54 12.15 16.10
C CYS A 334 -15.22 12.90 16.32
N ALA A 335 -15.19 14.21 16.03
CA ALA A 335 -14.01 15.04 16.21
C ALA A 335 -13.58 15.12 17.69
N GLN A 336 -14.56 15.22 18.62
CA GLN A 336 -14.31 15.19 20.05
C GLN A 336 -13.74 13.84 20.50
N ALA A 337 -14.31 12.74 20.03
CA ALA A 337 -13.84 11.40 20.37
C ALA A 337 -12.42 11.13 19.87
N LEU A 338 -12.07 11.66 18.68
CA LEU A 338 -10.73 11.58 18.12
C LEU A 338 -9.73 12.60 18.73
N GLY A 339 -10.21 13.60 19.46
CA GLY A 339 -9.40 14.66 20.04
C GLY A 339 -8.82 15.65 19.02
N VAL A 340 -9.44 15.78 17.84
CA VAL A 340 -8.95 16.62 16.75
C VAL A 340 -9.56 18.01 16.75
N ARG A 341 -8.83 18.96 16.19
CA ARG A 341 -9.38 20.29 15.88
C ARG A 341 -10.49 20.19 14.84
N LEU A 342 -11.62 20.82 15.12
CA LEU A 342 -12.76 20.93 14.21
C LEU A 342 -13.13 22.42 14.02
N ASP A 343 -13.11 22.87 12.78
CA ASP A 343 -13.66 24.18 12.38
C ASP A 343 -14.95 23.96 11.56
N SER A 344 -15.86 24.96 11.58
CA SER A 344 -17.09 24.93 10.77
C SER A 344 -17.14 26.17 9.88
N ILE A 345 -17.28 25.95 8.56
CA ILE A 345 -17.30 27.00 7.55
C ILE A 345 -18.51 26.77 6.63
N SER A 346 -19.57 27.58 6.74
CA SER A 346 -20.71 27.50 5.83
C SER A 346 -20.29 27.80 4.39
N ILE A 347 -20.70 26.94 3.46
CA ILE A 347 -20.50 27.17 2.01
C ILE A 347 -21.64 27.96 1.37
N GLU A 348 -22.70 28.31 2.11
CA GLU A 348 -23.87 29.03 1.60
C GLU A 348 -23.52 30.36 0.92
N PRO A 349 -22.58 31.19 1.46
CA PRO A 349 -22.16 32.43 0.77
C PRO A 349 -21.59 32.16 -0.63
N ALA A 350 -20.78 31.09 -0.78
CA ALA A 350 -20.24 30.71 -2.08
C ALA A 350 -21.33 30.23 -3.04
N MET A 351 -22.27 29.42 -2.56
CA MET A 351 -23.43 28.97 -3.35
C MET A 351 -24.22 30.18 -3.89
N ARG A 352 -24.60 31.13 -3.01
CA ARG A 352 -25.31 32.34 -3.40
C ARG A 352 -24.54 33.20 -4.41
N ALA A 353 -23.21 33.27 -4.29
CA ALA A 353 -22.38 33.97 -5.25
C ALA A 353 -22.45 33.33 -6.64
N PHE A 354 -22.34 32.00 -6.73
CA PHE A 354 -22.51 31.27 -7.99
C PHE A 354 -23.91 31.43 -8.57
N ASP A 355 -24.97 31.31 -7.77
CA ASP A 355 -26.33 31.53 -8.19
C ASP A 355 -26.48 32.91 -8.83
N THR A 356 -25.99 33.96 -8.18
CA THR A 356 -26.04 35.34 -8.70
C THR A 356 -25.24 35.50 -10.00
N MET A 357 -24.04 34.92 -10.08
CA MET A 357 -23.16 34.99 -11.25
C MET A 357 -23.73 34.28 -12.47
N LEU A 358 -24.38 33.14 -12.26
CA LEU A 358 -24.88 32.28 -13.34
C LEU A 358 -26.36 32.54 -13.72
N ALA A 359 -27.13 33.26 -12.89
CA ALA A 359 -28.54 33.55 -13.13
C ALA A 359 -28.86 34.03 -14.55
N PRO A 360 -28.08 34.96 -15.16
CA PRO A 360 -28.38 35.42 -16.52
C PRO A 360 -28.22 34.34 -17.60
N LEU A 361 -27.34 33.33 -17.33
CA LEU A 361 -27.09 32.22 -18.27
C LEU A 361 -28.04 31.04 -18.06
N PHE A 362 -28.61 30.92 -16.86
CA PHE A 362 -29.52 29.84 -16.48
C PHE A 362 -31.00 30.24 -16.57
N GLU A 363 -31.28 31.45 -17.07
CA GLU A 363 -32.66 31.90 -17.27
C GLU A 363 -33.47 30.91 -18.15
N GLY A 364 -34.62 30.47 -17.64
CA GLY A 364 -35.46 29.48 -18.31
C GLY A 364 -35.06 28.01 -18.17
N THR A 365 -33.97 27.71 -17.44
CA THR A 365 -33.63 26.32 -17.06
C THR A 365 -34.22 25.96 -15.71
N THR A 366 -34.27 24.65 -15.40
CA THR A 366 -34.66 24.14 -14.08
C THR A 366 -33.43 23.62 -13.34
N PRO A 367 -33.35 23.76 -12.01
CA PRO A 367 -32.27 23.17 -11.20
C PRO A 367 -32.11 21.67 -11.46
N ASP A 368 -30.86 21.23 -11.55
CA ASP A 368 -30.48 19.82 -11.77
C ASP A 368 -29.21 19.44 -11.00
N ILE A 369 -28.43 18.49 -11.47
CA ILE A 369 -27.17 18.07 -10.89
C ILE A 369 -26.11 19.20 -10.86
N THR A 370 -26.33 20.30 -11.60
CA THR A 370 -25.39 21.43 -11.66
C THR A 370 -25.25 22.09 -10.30
N GLU A 371 -26.37 22.34 -9.62
CA GLU A 371 -26.41 22.98 -8.30
C GLU A 371 -25.82 22.06 -7.22
N GLU A 372 -26.06 20.74 -7.30
CA GLU A 372 -25.44 19.75 -6.43
C GLU A 372 -23.90 19.78 -6.60
N ASN A 373 -23.42 19.81 -7.85
CA ASN A 373 -21.99 19.86 -8.18
C ASN A 373 -21.32 21.19 -7.77
N ILE A 374 -22.03 22.31 -7.81
CA ILE A 374 -21.52 23.60 -7.31
C ILE A 374 -21.22 23.52 -5.81
N GLN A 375 -22.09 22.89 -5.02
CA GLN A 375 -21.87 22.69 -3.59
C GLN A 375 -20.62 21.86 -3.33
N SER A 376 -20.48 20.70 -3.99
CA SER A 376 -19.32 19.84 -3.85
C SER A 376 -18.02 20.58 -4.21
N ARG A 377 -18.03 21.36 -5.31
CA ARG A 377 -16.87 22.18 -5.73
C ARG A 377 -16.58 23.33 -4.77
N ALA A 378 -17.58 23.98 -4.21
CA ALA A 378 -17.38 25.02 -3.19
C ALA A 378 -16.68 24.44 -1.94
N ARG A 379 -17.04 23.24 -1.51
CA ARG A 379 -16.33 22.50 -0.45
C ARG A 379 -14.90 22.21 -0.85
N GLY A 380 -14.66 21.67 -2.05
CA GLY A 380 -13.34 21.36 -2.57
C GLY A 380 -12.42 22.61 -2.62
N VAL A 381 -12.91 23.72 -3.16
CA VAL A 381 -12.16 25.00 -3.21
C VAL A 381 -11.83 25.50 -1.80
N THR A 382 -12.76 25.40 -0.86
CA THR A 382 -12.53 25.83 0.53
C THR A 382 -11.45 24.99 1.21
N LEU A 383 -11.50 23.65 1.08
CA LEU A 383 -10.47 22.76 1.62
C LEU A 383 -9.10 23.03 0.99
N MET A 384 -9.04 23.21 -0.34
CA MET A 384 -7.79 23.51 -1.03
C MET A 384 -7.22 24.88 -0.65
N ALA A 385 -8.06 25.89 -0.39
CA ALA A 385 -7.61 27.19 0.12
C ALA A 385 -6.96 27.07 1.51
N LEU A 386 -7.57 26.29 2.41
CA LEU A 386 -7.00 25.99 3.72
C LEU A 386 -5.70 25.19 3.60
N SER A 387 -5.65 24.21 2.71
CA SER A 387 -4.47 23.41 2.41
C SER A 387 -3.30 24.30 1.99
N ASN A 388 -3.52 25.15 1.01
CA ASN A 388 -2.49 26.09 0.52
C ASN A 388 -2.03 27.07 1.61
N LYS A 389 -2.94 27.52 2.47
CA LYS A 389 -2.64 28.48 3.53
C LYS A 389 -1.82 27.87 4.66
N PHE A 390 -2.10 26.63 5.03
CA PHE A 390 -1.51 25.96 6.20
C PHE A 390 -0.46 24.88 5.83
N GLY A 391 -0.26 24.62 4.55
CA GLY A 391 0.68 23.60 4.07
C GLY A 391 0.25 22.16 4.36
N LYS A 392 -0.95 21.92 4.91
CA LYS A 392 -1.48 20.59 5.19
C LYS A 392 -2.08 19.98 3.93
N MET A 393 -1.89 18.66 3.75
CA MET A 393 -2.47 17.94 2.61
C MET A 393 -3.97 17.68 2.83
N VAL A 394 -4.79 17.89 1.81
CA VAL A 394 -6.20 17.45 1.86
C VAL A 394 -6.25 15.94 1.67
N LEU A 395 -6.86 15.25 2.64
CA LEU A 395 -7.19 13.82 2.56
C LEU A 395 -8.61 13.67 2.03
N THR A 396 -8.78 13.00 0.89
CA THR A 396 -10.12 12.71 0.34
C THR A 396 -10.74 11.51 1.03
N THR A 397 -12.06 11.42 0.99
CA THR A 397 -12.84 10.42 1.72
C THR A 397 -13.65 9.49 0.80
N GLY A 398 -13.47 9.60 -0.52
CA GLY A 398 -14.17 8.74 -1.49
C GLY A 398 -13.71 7.28 -1.41
N ASN A 399 -14.65 6.34 -1.40
CA ASN A 399 -14.41 4.90 -1.34
C ASN A 399 -14.42 4.25 -2.74
N LYS A 400 -14.05 2.96 -2.81
CA LYS A 400 -13.94 2.21 -4.06
C LYS A 400 -15.29 2.05 -4.76
N SER A 401 -16.39 1.83 -4.02
CA SER A 401 -17.74 1.64 -4.58
C SER A 401 -18.20 2.90 -5.30
N GLU A 402 -18.10 4.08 -4.66
CA GLU A 402 -18.45 5.38 -5.22
C GLU A 402 -17.58 5.73 -6.44
N MET A 403 -16.25 5.51 -6.32
CA MET A 403 -15.30 5.74 -7.41
C MET A 403 -15.55 4.81 -8.60
N SER A 404 -15.98 3.58 -8.35
CA SER A 404 -16.32 2.61 -9.40
C SER A 404 -17.42 3.11 -10.30
N VAL A 405 -18.54 3.57 -9.71
CA VAL A 405 -19.74 3.98 -10.44
C VAL A 405 -19.75 5.46 -10.79
N GLY A 406 -18.72 6.22 -10.36
CA GLY A 406 -18.62 7.66 -10.61
C GLY A 406 -19.57 8.50 -9.75
N TYR A 407 -20.00 7.98 -8.60
CA TYR A 407 -20.79 8.72 -7.61
C TYR A 407 -19.89 9.68 -6.84
N ALA A 408 -19.30 10.60 -7.56
CA ALA A 408 -18.35 11.59 -7.09
C ALA A 408 -18.34 12.80 -8.04
N THR A 409 -18.05 13.98 -7.51
CA THR A 409 -17.98 15.23 -8.28
C THR A 409 -16.53 15.57 -8.62
N LEU A 410 -16.25 15.66 -9.92
CA LEU A 410 -14.94 16.08 -10.40
C LEU A 410 -14.62 17.50 -9.91
N TYR A 411 -13.43 17.68 -9.33
CA TYR A 411 -12.99 18.94 -8.69
C TYR A 411 -13.81 19.36 -7.44
N GLY A 412 -14.62 18.45 -6.91
CA GLY A 412 -15.40 18.62 -5.68
C GLY A 412 -14.86 17.73 -4.55
N ASP A 413 -15.63 16.72 -4.18
CA ASP A 413 -15.28 15.70 -3.18
C ASP A 413 -14.09 14.81 -3.57
N MET A 414 -13.72 14.80 -4.85
CA MET A 414 -12.49 14.16 -5.34
C MET A 414 -11.22 15.00 -5.12
N CYS A 415 -11.33 16.25 -4.60
CA CYS A 415 -10.16 17.09 -4.33
C CYS A 415 -9.30 16.52 -3.20
N GLY A 416 -7.99 16.50 -3.42
CA GLY A 416 -7.03 16.15 -2.38
C GLY A 416 -5.73 15.58 -2.90
N GLY A 417 -4.81 15.26 -1.99
CA GLY A 417 -3.49 14.72 -2.31
C GLY A 417 -3.38 13.21 -2.08
N TYR A 418 -4.30 12.61 -1.31
CA TYR A 418 -4.31 11.19 -1.00
C TYR A 418 -5.69 10.70 -0.56
N SER A 419 -5.98 9.41 -0.75
CA SER A 419 -7.23 8.78 -0.33
C SER A 419 -6.97 7.43 0.34
N VAL A 420 -7.32 7.29 1.61
CA VAL A 420 -7.15 6.02 2.35
C VAL A 420 -8.23 4.99 1.98
N LEU A 421 -9.39 5.43 1.47
CA LEU A 421 -10.51 4.57 1.10
C LEU A 421 -10.58 4.26 -0.40
N LYS A 422 -9.66 4.78 -1.21
CA LYS A 422 -9.68 4.63 -2.69
C LYS A 422 -9.90 3.20 -3.16
N ASP A 423 -9.37 2.23 -2.40
CA ASP A 423 -9.40 0.80 -2.72
C ASP A 423 -10.19 -0.02 -1.68
N VAL A 424 -11.12 0.61 -0.96
CA VAL A 424 -11.99 0.00 0.07
C VAL A 424 -13.44 0.07 -0.37
N TYR A 425 -14.12 -1.06 -0.51
CA TYR A 425 -15.56 -1.12 -0.79
C TYR A 425 -16.39 -0.59 0.39
N LYS A 426 -17.59 -0.07 0.11
CA LYS A 426 -18.47 0.52 1.14
C LYS A 426 -18.83 -0.45 2.25
N THR A 427 -19.09 -1.71 1.91
CA THR A 427 -19.35 -2.77 2.90
C THR A 427 -18.17 -2.96 3.84
N THR A 428 -16.94 -2.96 3.32
CA THR A 428 -15.71 -3.04 4.12
C THR A 428 -15.48 -1.77 4.95
N VAL A 429 -15.91 -0.59 4.48
CA VAL A 429 -15.87 0.66 5.29
C VAL A 429 -16.68 0.50 6.57
N TYR A 430 -17.87 -0.12 6.51
CA TYR A 430 -18.68 -0.42 7.68
C TYR A 430 -18.01 -1.43 8.63
N GLU A 431 -17.39 -2.46 8.08
CA GLU A 431 -16.66 -3.48 8.87
C GLU A 431 -15.47 -2.86 9.60
N LEU A 432 -14.65 -2.08 8.90
CA LEU A 432 -13.51 -1.36 9.47
C LEU A 432 -13.93 -0.39 10.58
N SER A 433 -15.04 0.34 10.38
CA SER A 433 -15.56 1.29 11.38
C SER A 433 -16.00 0.60 12.67
N ARG A 434 -16.70 -0.54 12.56
CA ARG A 434 -17.10 -1.35 13.71
C ARG A 434 -15.87 -1.96 14.40
N TRP A 435 -14.95 -2.50 13.62
CA TRP A 435 -13.71 -3.08 14.14
C TRP A 435 -12.88 -2.05 14.90
N ARG A 436 -12.66 -0.85 14.33
CA ARG A 436 -11.87 0.21 14.99
C ARG A 436 -12.49 0.69 16.31
N ASN A 437 -13.81 0.69 16.41
CA ASN A 437 -14.50 1.02 17.68
C ASN A 437 -14.32 -0.05 18.77
N GLN A 438 -14.00 -1.29 18.39
CA GLN A 438 -13.82 -2.42 19.32
C GLN A 438 -12.34 -2.66 19.62
N VAL A 439 -11.45 -2.39 18.67
CA VAL A 439 -10.02 -2.70 18.76
C VAL A 439 -9.21 -1.41 18.66
N HIS A 440 -8.25 -1.24 19.57
CA HIS A 440 -7.20 -0.23 19.43
C HIS A 440 -6.02 -0.86 18.70
N PRO A 441 -5.70 -0.45 17.45
CA PRO A 441 -4.64 -1.08 16.67
C PRO A 441 -3.27 -0.93 17.33
N GLU A 442 -2.42 -1.95 17.22
CA GLU A 442 -1.04 -1.87 17.72
C GLU A 442 -0.29 -0.71 17.06
N GLY A 443 0.35 0.14 17.85
CA GLY A 443 1.10 1.30 17.36
C GLY A 443 0.26 2.45 16.80
N ALA A 444 -1.07 2.43 16.99
CA ALA A 444 -1.94 3.55 16.69
C ALA A 444 -1.65 4.74 17.62
N MET A 445 -1.62 5.95 17.05
CA MET A 445 -1.41 7.19 17.80
C MET A 445 -2.72 7.80 18.33
N GLY A 446 -3.84 7.30 17.88
CA GLY A 446 -5.18 7.75 18.26
C GLY A 446 -5.65 7.19 19.61
N PRO A 447 -6.78 7.67 20.11
CA PRO A 447 -7.34 7.20 21.37
C PRO A 447 -7.90 5.78 21.27
N ALA A 448 -7.86 5.06 22.41
CA ALA A 448 -8.52 3.77 22.52
C ALA A 448 -10.05 3.93 22.68
N GLY A 449 -10.77 2.85 22.36
CA GLY A 449 -12.23 2.79 22.49
C GLY A 449 -12.97 3.35 21.28
N ARG A 450 -14.25 3.66 21.47
CA ARG A 450 -15.14 4.11 20.39
C ARG A 450 -14.79 5.54 19.96
N VAL A 451 -14.40 5.68 18.71
CA VAL A 451 -14.05 6.98 18.08
C VAL A 451 -15.02 7.40 16.97
N ILE A 452 -15.81 6.46 16.44
CA ILE A 452 -16.85 6.71 15.46
C ILE A 452 -18.22 6.56 16.15
N PRO A 453 -19.05 7.63 16.22
CA PRO A 453 -20.39 7.56 16.79
C PRO A 453 -21.24 6.45 16.17
N GLU A 454 -22.04 5.75 16.96
CA GLU A 454 -22.87 4.64 16.47
C GLU A 454 -23.88 5.08 15.42
N ARG A 455 -24.43 6.30 15.54
CA ARG A 455 -25.36 6.87 14.57
C ARG A 455 -24.71 7.00 13.19
N ILE A 456 -23.43 7.35 13.10
CA ILE A 456 -22.68 7.39 11.82
C ILE A 456 -22.67 6.01 11.15
N ILE A 457 -22.55 4.94 11.92
CA ILE A 457 -22.48 3.57 11.40
C ILE A 457 -23.87 3.06 10.98
N THR A 458 -24.93 3.50 11.66
CA THR A 458 -26.27 2.93 11.49
C THR A 458 -27.20 3.73 10.58
N LYS A 459 -26.94 5.04 10.37
CA LYS A 459 -27.74 5.87 9.48
C LYS A 459 -27.51 5.51 8.01
N ALA A 460 -28.56 5.68 7.20
CA ALA A 460 -28.46 5.50 5.75
C ALA A 460 -27.45 6.50 5.14
N PRO A 461 -26.58 6.05 4.22
CA PRO A 461 -25.62 6.93 3.56
C PRO A 461 -26.33 7.93 2.65
N THR A 462 -25.87 9.19 2.68
CA THR A 462 -26.41 10.30 1.88
C THR A 462 -25.33 11.35 1.62
N ALA A 463 -25.36 11.96 0.44
CA ALA A 463 -24.48 13.08 0.09
C ALA A 463 -25.00 14.44 0.60
N GLU A 464 -26.25 14.55 1.07
CA GLU A 464 -26.91 15.78 1.57
C GLU A 464 -26.74 17.01 0.65
N LEU A 465 -26.88 16.80 -0.66
CA LEU A 465 -26.79 17.86 -1.66
C LEU A 465 -28.16 18.42 -2.06
N LYS A 466 -29.24 17.72 -1.70
CA LYS A 466 -30.65 18.10 -1.88
C LYS A 466 -31.51 17.54 -0.75
N PRO A 467 -32.77 18.03 -0.59
CA PRO A 467 -33.70 17.56 0.44
C PRO A 467 -33.98 16.05 0.34
N ASN A 468 -33.92 15.34 1.48
CA ASN A 468 -34.26 13.92 1.62
C ASN A 468 -33.48 12.97 0.70
N GLN A 469 -32.29 13.32 0.30
CA GLN A 469 -31.44 12.51 -0.57
C GLN A 469 -30.95 11.26 0.17
N THR A 470 -30.92 10.12 -0.56
CA THR A 470 -30.25 8.88 -0.17
C THR A 470 -29.41 8.36 -1.34
N ASP A 471 -28.34 7.62 -1.08
CA ASP A 471 -27.51 7.05 -2.15
C ASP A 471 -28.31 6.04 -2.99
N GLN A 472 -29.28 5.33 -2.37
CA GLN A 472 -30.15 4.37 -3.04
C GLN A 472 -31.11 5.02 -4.06
N ASP A 473 -31.28 6.34 -4.07
CA ASP A 473 -32.01 7.04 -5.15
C ASP A 473 -31.30 6.86 -6.51
N SER A 474 -29.98 6.64 -6.47
CA SER A 474 -29.12 6.54 -7.64
C SER A 474 -28.40 5.20 -7.78
N LEU A 475 -28.18 4.46 -6.70
CA LEU A 475 -27.37 3.25 -6.64
C LEU A 475 -28.17 2.05 -6.14
N PRO A 476 -27.83 0.82 -6.54
CA PRO A 476 -28.31 -0.37 -5.86
C PRO A 476 -27.88 -0.39 -4.39
N PRO A 477 -28.50 -1.21 -3.52
CA PRO A 477 -27.99 -1.48 -2.17
C PRO A 477 -26.52 -1.86 -2.22
N TYR A 478 -25.69 -1.35 -1.28
CA TYR A 478 -24.25 -1.52 -1.33
C TYR A 478 -23.79 -2.97 -1.27
N ASP A 479 -24.50 -3.86 -0.57
CA ASP A 479 -24.17 -5.29 -0.56
C ASP A 479 -24.21 -5.90 -1.97
N ALA A 480 -25.24 -5.56 -2.76
CA ALA A 480 -25.35 -6.01 -4.14
C ALA A 480 -24.38 -5.27 -5.07
N LEU A 481 -24.20 -3.96 -4.86
CA LEU A 481 -23.28 -3.16 -5.66
C LEU A 481 -21.84 -3.64 -5.52
N ASP A 482 -21.37 -3.85 -4.30
CA ASP A 482 -20.01 -4.23 -4.01
C ASP A 482 -19.70 -5.66 -4.49
N ASP A 483 -20.64 -6.61 -4.34
CA ASP A 483 -20.47 -7.96 -4.89
C ASP A 483 -20.40 -7.95 -6.43
N ILE A 484 -21.26 -7.17 -7.11
CA ILE A 484 -21.18 -7.00 -8.57
C ILE A 484 -19.85 -6.35 -8.98
N LEU A 485 -19.42 -5.30 -8.27
CA LEU A 485 -18.17 -4.62 -8.57
C LEU A 485 -16.95 -5.52 -8.32
N ASN A 486 -16.95 -6.32 -7.26
CA ASN A 486 -15.91 -7.31 -7.01
C ASN A 486 -15.82 -8.30 -8.18
N CYS A 487 -16.94 -8.84 -8.63
CA CYS A 487 -16.99 -9.72 -9.80
C CYS A 487 -16.44 -9.06 -11.06
N LEU A 488 -16.82 -7.79 -11.32
CA LEU A 488 -16.41 -7.07 -12.55
C LEU A 488 -14.95 -6.61 -12.51
N VAL A 489 -14.45 -6.20 -11.35
CA VAL A 489 -13.13 -5.54 -11.22
C VAL A 489 -12.05 -6.51 -10.79
N GLU A 490 -12.29 -7.29 -9.71
CA GLU A 490 -11.28 -8.19 -9.13
C GLU A 490 -11.24 -9.54 -9.86
N GLU A 491 -12.42 -10.09 -10.18
CA GLU A 491 -12.56 -11.43 -10.73
C GLU A 491 -12.70 -11.44 -12.27
N GLU A 492 -12.91 -10.29 -12.90
CA GLU A 492 -13.11 -10.10 -14.36
C GLU A 492 -14.22 -10.99 -14.98
N LYS A 493 -15.27 -11.23 -14.20
CA LYS A 493 -16.41 -12.05 -14.63
C LYS A 493 -17.25 -11.33 -15.69
N SER A 494 -17.81 -12.13 -16.58
CA SER A 494 -18.82 -11.71 -17.55
C SER A 494 -20.16 -11.41 -16.87
N VAL A 495 -21.03 -10.64 -17.56
CA VAL A 495 -22.40 -10.38 -17.10
C VAL A 495 -23.16 -11.67 -16.83
N ASP A 496 -23.02 -12.69 -17.69
CA ASP A 496 -23.70 -13.98 -17.54
C ASP A 496 -23.28 -14.74 -16.29
N GLU A 497 -21.98 -14.73 -15.96
CA GLU A 497 -21.45 -15.35 -14.74
C GLU A 497 -21.96 -14.64 -13.47
N ILE A 498 -22.08 -13.33 -13.50
CA ILE A 498 -22.59 -12.54 -12.37
C ILE A 498 -24.10 -12.78 -12.19
N VAL A 499 -24.85 -12.86 -13.28
CA VAL A 499 -26.26 -13.23 -13.24
C VAL A 499 -26.46 -14.65 -12.69
N ALA A 500 -25.61 -15.59 -13.09
CA ALA A 500 -25.64 -16.96 -12.55
C ALA A 500 -25.36 -17.02 -11.04
N ARG A 501 -24.68 -16.01 -10.48
CA ARG A 501 -24.45 -15.85 -9.03
C ARG A 501 -25.68 -15.35 -8.26
N GLY A 502 -26.73 -14.93 -8.97
CA GLY A 502 -28.03 -14.54 -8.40
C GLY A 502 -28.39 -13.06 -8.54
N HIS A 503 -27.59 -12.27 -9.25
CA HIS A 503 -27.87 -10.86 -9.49
C HIS A 503 -28.82 -10.66 -10.68
N ASP A 504 -29.68 -9.64 -10.60
CA ASP A 504 -30.54 -9.24 -11.70
C ASP A 504 -29.72 -8.69 -12.88
N ARG A 505 -30.01 -9.18 -14.08
CA ARG A 505 -29.28 -8.80 -15.31
C ARG A 505 -29.31 -7.29 -15.58
N ALA A 506 -30.46 -6.63 -15.38
CA ALA A 506 -30.60 -5.20 -15.65
C ALA A 506 -29.73 -4.39 -14.68
N THR A 507 -29.67 -4.83 -13.42
CA THR A 507 -28.80 -4.24 -12.38
C THR A 507 -27.32 -4.42 -12.72
N VAL A 508 -26.90 -5.63 -13.09
CA VAL A 508 -25.50 -5.89 -13.50
C VAL A 508 -25.10 -5.04 -14.69
N ALA A 509 -25.92 -5.00 -15.73
CA ALA A 509 -25.67 -4.19 -16.92
C ALA A 509 -25.65 -2.67 -16.61
N ARG A 510 -26.48 -2.21 -15.67
CA ARG A 510 -26.46 -0.82 -15.20
C ARG A 510 -25.16 -0.50 -14.48
N VAL A 511 -24.71 -1.34 -13.54
CA VAL A 511 -23.46 -1.16 -12.79
C VAL A 511 -22.28 -1.16 -13.74
N TRP A 512 -22.23 -2.08 -14.72
CA TRP A 512 -21.19 -2.08 -15.74
C TRP A 512 -21.13 -0.76 -16.51
N ARG A 513 -22.28 -0.25 -16.98
CA ARG A 513 -22.31 1.04 -17.69
C ARG A 513 -21.80 2.19 -16.85
N LEU A 514 -22.14 2.22 -15.56
CA LEU A 514 -21.64 3.24 -14.63
C LEU A 514 -20.12 3.11 -14.46
N LEU A 515 -19.63 1.89 -14.26
CA LEU A 515 -18.21 1.59 -14.12
C LEU A 515 -17.41 2.06 -15.35
N ASP A 516 -17.87 1.74 -16.56
CA ASP A 516 -17.19 2.13 -17.78
C ASP A 516 -17.19 3.66 -17.97
N ARG A 517 -18.34 4.30 -17.82
CA ARG A 517 -18.49 5.75 -17.98
C ARG A 517 -17.69 6.57 -16.96
N ALA A 518 -17.41 6.04 -15.80
CA ALA A 518 -16.71 6.74 -14.73
C ALA A 518 -15.17 6.74 -14.91
N GLU A 519 -14.61 6.07 -15.92
CA GLU A 519 -13.15 5.95 -16.10
C GLU A 519 -12.44 7.31 -16.16
N TYR A 520 -13.04 8.31 -16.82
CA TYR A 520 -12.44 9.66 -16.90
C TYR A 520 -12.33 10.35 -15.54
N LYS A 521 -13.25 10.06 -14.58
CA LYS A 521 -13.17 10.57 -13.21
C LYS A 521 -12.04 9.89 -12.45
N ARG A 522 -11.95 8.56 -12.53
CA ARG A 522 -10.91 7.77 -11.87
C ARG A 522 -9.49 8.18 -12.30
N ARG A 523 -9.31 8.54 -13.58
CA ARG A 523 -8.03 9.05 -14.11
C ARG A 523 -7.57 10.38 -13.50
N GLN A 524 -8.47 11.10 -12.84
CA GLN A 524 -8.22 12.39 -12.19
C GLN A 524 -8.34 12.28 -10.66
N ALA A 525 -8.53 11.08 -10.12
CA ALA A 525 -8.56 10.85 -8.69
C ALA A 525 -7.14 10.91 -8.09
N PRO A 526 -6.98 11.37 -6.84
CA PRO A 526 -5.70 11.34 -6.16
C PRO A 526 -5.20 9.90 -5.97
N PRO A 527 -3.88 9.72 -5.73
CA PRO A 527 -3.35 8.43 -5.30
C PRO A 527 -3.99 7.99 -3.99
N GLY A 528 -3.92 6.71 -3.69
CA GLY A 528 -4.46 6.15 -2.45
C GLY A 528 -3.99 4.72 -2.24
N VAL A 529 -4.13 4.23 -1.02
CA VAL A 529 -3.61 2.91 -0.63
C VAL A 529 -4.19 1.80 -1.50
N LYS A 530 -3.32 1.00 -2.14
CA LYS A 530 -3.71 -0.24 -2.81
C LYS A 530 -3.85 -1.35 -1.76
N LEU A 531 -5.02 -1.99 -1.73
CA LEU A 531 -5.39 -3.00 -0.75
C LEU A 531 -5.90 -4.29 -1.40
N THR A 532 -6.52 -4.18 -2.57
CA THR A 532 -7.11 -5.30 -3.28
C THR A 532 -6.24 -5.75 -4.46
N ARG A 533 -6.60 -6.85 -5.09
CA ARG A 533 -5.91 -7.38 -6.26
C ARG A 533 -5.85 -6.38 -7.40
N ARG A 534 -6.92 -5.59 -7.59
CA ARG A 534 -7.03 -4.61 -8.69
C ARG A 534 -7.50 -3.26 -8.20
N ASN A 535 -6.57 -2.35 -7.98
CA ASN A 535 -6.91 -0.96 -7.72
C ASN A 535 -7.16 -0.17 -9.02
N PHE A 536 -7.82 0.96 -8.89
CA PHE A 536 -7.97 1.91 -9.99
C PHE A 536 -6.69 2.73 -10.16
N GLY A 537 -5.96 2.43 -11.22
CA GLY A 537 -4.66 3.03 -11.52
C GLY A 537 -3.85 2.12 -12.43
N ARG A 538 -2.79 1.53 -11.89
CA ARG A 538 -1.88 0.67 -12.66
C ARG A 538 -2.44 -0.72 -12.94
N ASP A 539 -3.23 -1.29 -12.03
CA ASP A 539 -3.74 -2.65 -12.18
C ASP A 539 -4.86 -2.76 -13.21
N ARG A 540 -5.70 -1.70 -13.32
CA ARG A 540 -6.83 -1.66 -14.26
C ARG A 540 -6.64 -0.51 -15.25
N ARG A 541 -6.34 -0.85 -16.51
CA ARG A 541 -6.01 0.10 -17.58
C ARG A 541 -7.07 0.09 -18.67
N TYR A 542 -8.28 0.58 -18.35
CA TYR A 542 -9.36 0.70 -19.34
C TYR A 542 -9.21 1.98 -20.17
N PRO A 543 -9.53 1.94 -21.47
CA PRO A 543 -9.56 3.15 -22.31
C PRO A 543 -10.79 4.01 -21.94
N ILE A 544 -10.61 5.33 -21.85
CA ILE A 544 -11.72 6.26 -21.67
C ILE A 544 -12.58 6.30 -22.94
N THR A 545 -11.94 6.40 -24.08
CA THR A 545 -12.62 6.45 -25.39
C THR A 545 -12.77 5.03 -25.92
N ASN A 546 -13.98 4.48 -25.76
CA ASN A 546 -14.32 3.14 -26.23
C ASN A 546 -15.82 3.03 -26.55
N SER A 547 -16.21 1.97 -27.23
CA SER A 547 -17.60 1.67 -27.59
C SER A 547 -18.06 0.31 -27.08
N THR A 548 -17.41 -0.25 -26.06
CA THR A 548 -17.71 -1.59 -25.53
C THR A 548 -19.11 -1.70 -24.93
N LEU A 549 -19.70 -0.58 -24.49
CA LEU A 549 -21.07 -0.53 -23.98
C LEU A 549 -22.13 -0.99 -24.99
N SER A 550 -21.83 -0.98 -26.27
CA SER A 550 -22.73 -1.50 -27.32
C SER A 550 -22.74 -3.04 -27.41
N LEU A 551 -21.83 -3.71 -26.68
CA LEU A 551 -21.69 -5.17 -26.66
C LEU A 551 -22.39 -5.85 -25.48
N ILE A 552 -23.01 -5.05 -24.59
CA ILE A 552 -23.59 -5.50 -23.31
C ILE A 552 -25.10 -5.40 -23.29
#